data_4cbaee927af4e7b19bfa02cbf7b07550
#
_entry.id   4cbaee927af4e7b19bfa02cbf7b07550
#
_cell.length_a   1.000
_cell.length_b   1.000
_cell.length_c   1.000
_cell.angle_alpha   90.00
_cell.angle_beta   90.00
_cell.angle_gamma   90.00
#
_symmetry.space_group_name_H-M   'P 1'
#
loop_
_entity.id
_entity.type
_entity.pdbx_description
1 polymer ?
#
loop_
_entity_poly.entity_id
_entity_poly.type
_entity_poly.pdbx_seq_one_letter_code
_entity_poly.pdbx_strand_id
1 'polypeptide(L)'
;MNTQNTDKEISDNNINTNSSTKIKICGLTSPAEARYLNENHVDFAGMVLFFPKSKRNISIEQAKEIMAALDASIKRVAVVVSPSIEQVRQIEAAGFDYVQIHAEIPETETEAEAAIAIPILKAFNVSDMGSYEKYHNDSRIAGYVFDAIEPGSGKTFDWKLVDNIPRDEKLLLLAGGLNPDNVRMAIEAVHPDGVDVSSGVENDDGAGKNAEKIHDFVAAVKS
;
A
#
# COMPACT_ATOMS: atom_id res chain seq x y z
N MET A 1 -4.80 -10.11 -65.07
CA MET A 1 -5.75 -9.97 -63.96
C MET A 1 -4.96 -10.18 -62.67
N ASN A 2 -4.55 -9.08 -62.06
CA ASN A 2 -3.73 -9.08 -60.86
C ASN A 2 -4.64 -8.94 -59.64
N THR A 3 -4.65 -9.94 -58.78
CA THR A 3 -5.22 -9.88 -57.47
C THR A 3 -4.09 -9.62 -56.47
N GLN A 4 -4.01 -8.39 -55.96
CA GLN A 4 -3.12 -8.03 -54.86
C GLN A 4 -3.77 -8.47 -53.57
N ASN A 5 -3.06 -9.32 -52.86
CA ASN A 5 -3.35 -9.74 -51.47
C ASN A 5 -2.71 -8.71 -50.55
N THR A 6 -3.51 -7.98 -49.79
CA THR A 6 -3.03 -7.03 -48.76
C THR A 6 -3.03 -7.74 -47.41
N ASP A 7 -1.89 -8.29 -47.06
CA ASP A 7 -1.64 -8.77 -45.70
C ASP A 7 -1.63 -7.58 -44.74
N LYS A 8 -2.59 -7.58 -43.80
CA LYS A 8 -2.73 -6.61 -42.76
C LYS A 8 -1.84 -7.07 -41.60
N GLU A 9 -0.67 -6.49 -41.50
CA GLU A 9 0.19 -6.67 -40.33
C GLU A 9 -0.55 -6.20 -39.07
N ILE A 10 -0.83 -7.15 -38.21
CA ILE A 10 -1.27 -6.89 -36.83
C ILE A 10 0.01 -6.50 -36.08
N SER A 11 0.17 -5.22 -35.79
CA SER A 11 1.22 -4.73 -34.92
C SER A 11 0.93 -5.21 -33.51
N ASP A 12 1.65 -6.21 -33.05
CA ASP A 12 1.74 -6.58 -31.65
C ASP A 12 2.29 -5.36 -30.88
N ASN A 13 1.40 -4.65 -30.19
CA ASN A 13 1.77 -3.68 -29.19
C ASN A 13 2.42 -4.43 -28.03
N ASN A 14 3.72 -4.55 -28.11
CA ASN A 14 4.57 -5.07 -27.04
C ASN A 14 4.55 -4.01 -25.90
N ILE A 15 3.57 -4.12 -25.02
CA ILE A 15 3.55 -3.36 -23.75
C ILE A 15 4.67 -3.95 -22.92
N ASN A 16 5.79 -3.25 -22.90
CA ASN A 16 6.95 -3.58 -22.08
C ASN A 16 6.63 -3.26 -20.60
N THR A 17 5.86 -4.14 -19.94
CA THR A 17 5.55 -4.07 -18.53
C THR A 17 6.61 -4.78 -17.71
N ASN A 18 7.82 -4.24 -17.69
CA ASN A 18 8.89 -4.74 -16.81
C ASN A 18 8.95 -3.90 -15.52
N SER A 19 7.81 -3.48 -14.98
CA SER A 19 7.71 -2.98 -13.61
C SER A 19 7.32 -4.16 -12.72
N SER A 20 8.26 -4.65 -11.91
CA SER A 20 7.94 -5.68 -10.92
C SER A 20 6.90 -5.15 -9.93
N THR A 21 5.87 -5.97 -9.62
CA THR A 21 4.84 -5.63 -8.63
C THR A 21 5.49 -5.21 -7.31
N LYS A 22 5.17 -4.01 -6.82
CA LYS A 22 5.70 -3.47 -5.56
C LYS A 22 5.11 -4.19 -4.35
N ILE A 23 5.89 -4.27 -3.29
CA ILE A 23 5.50 -4.98 -2.07
C ILE A 23 5.51 -4.02 -0.88
N LYS A 24 4.41 -3.94 -0.17
CA LYS A 24 4.28 -3.23 1.11
C LYS A 24 3.99 -4.23 2.23
N ILE A 25 4.77 -4.15 3.31
CA ILE A 25 4.51 -4.86 4.58
C ILE A 25 4.04 -3.83 5.61
N CYS A 26 2.81 -4.01 6.09
CA CYS A 26 2.14 -3.04 6.96
C CYS A 26 2.07 -3.51 8.41
N GLY A 27 2.23 -2.56 9.34
CA GLY A 27 2.05 -2.79 10.77
C GLY A 27 3.29 -3.38 11.46
N LEU A 28 4.47 -2.84 11.16
CA LEU A 28 5.70 -3.13 11.90
C LEU A 28 5.59 -2.56 13.31
N THR A 29 6.11 -3.30 14.28
CA THR A 29 6.05 -2.95 15.72
C THR A 29 7.41 -2.94 16.41
N SER A 30 8.46 -3.47 15.76
CA SER A 30 9.80 -3.50 16.33
C SER A 30 10.91 -3.35 15.29
N PRO A 31 12.11 -2.85 15.67
CA PRO A 31 13.26 -2.76 14.77
C PRO A 31 13.76 -4.14 14.26
N ALA A 32 13.48 -5.22 15.00
CA ALA A 32 13.86 -6.56 14.57
C ALA A 32 13.15 -6.99 13.28
N GLU A 33 11.93 -6.50 13.05
CA GLU A 33 11.13 -6.79 11.85
C GLU A 33 11.68 -6.09 10.60
N ALA A 34 12.40 -4.97 10.77
CA ALA A 34 13.03 -4.25 9.66
C ALA A 34 14.02 -5.14 8.89
N ARG A 35 14.74 -6.03 9.59
CA ARG A 35 15.65 -6.97 8.96
C ARG A 35 14.95 -7.89 7.96
N TYR A 36 13.75 -8.36 8.27
CA TYR A 36 12.97 -9.23 7.37
C TYR A 36 12.63 -8.53 6.05
N LEU A 37 12.33 -7.22 6.12
CA LEU A 37 12.04 -6.40 4.94
C LEU A 37 13.31 -6.14 4.12
N ASN A 38 14.43 -5.83 4.78
CA ASN A 38 15.74 -5.61 4.13
C ASN A 38 16.19 -6.86 3.35
N GLU A 39 16.17 -8.04 4.01
CA GLU A 39 16.56 -9.33 3.42
C GLU A 39 15.71 -9.73 2.20
N ASN A 40 14.44 -9.30 2.16
CA ASN A 40 13.50 -9.61 1.08
C ASN A 40 13.34 -8.49 0.04
N HIS A 41 14.05 -7.36 0.19
CA HIS A 41 14.02 -6.20 -0.70
C HIS A 41 12.58 -5.72 -0.95
N VAL A 42 11.85 -5.45 0.14
CA VAL A 42 10.48 -4.92 0.13
C VAL A 42 10.50 -3.44 -0.25
N ASP A 43 9.46 -2.94 -0.92
CA ASP A 43 9.43 -1.53 -1.38
C ASP A 43 8.95 -0.56 -0.29
N PHE A 44 7.97 -0.98 0.54
CA PHE A 44 7.34 -0.09 1.54
C PHE A 44 7.20 -0.78 2.90
N ALA A 45 7.47 -0.03 3.96
CA ALA A 45 7.29 -0.42 5.35
C ALA A 45 6.23 0.45 6.03
N GLY A 46 5.10 -0.14 6.46
CA GLY A 46 4.00 0.56 7.12
C GLY A 46 4.08 0.47 8.64
N MET A 47 3.87 1.60 9.33
CA MET A 47 3.84 1.72 10.79
C MET A 47 2.56 2.45 11.23
N VAL A 48 1.76 1.82 12.09
CA VAL A 48 0.48 2.37 12.55
C VAL A 48 0.72 3.36 13.69
N LEU A 49 0.24 4.60 13.52
CA LEU A 49 0.42 5.70 14.45
C LEU A 49 -0.93 6.30 14.86
N PHE A 50 -1.00 6.86 16.05
CA PHE A 50 -2.16 7.63 16.57
C PHE A 50 -3.49 6.86 16.56
N PHE A 51 -3.43 5.53 16.61
CA PHE A 51 -4.62 4.69 16.66
C PHE A 51 -4.53 3.60 17.75
N PRO A 52 -4.68 3.95 19.04
CA PRO A 52 -4.48 3.04 20.19
C PRO A 52 -5.37 1.79 20.18
N LYS A 53 -6.46 1.79 19.41
CA LYS A 53 -7.33 0.60 19.24
C LYS A 53 -6.66 -0.52 18.44
N SER A 54 -5.64 -0.21 17.66
CA SER A 54 -4.88 -1.20 16.90
C SER A 54 -3.79 -1.83 17.77
N LYS A 55 -3.70 -3.16 17.77
CA LYS A 55 -2.58 -3.88 18.40
C LYS A 55 -1.21 -3.54 17.77
N ARG A 56 -1.22 -2.94 16.57
CA ARG A 56 -0.03 -2.54 15.80
C ARG A 56 0.36 -1.07 16.02
N ASN A 57 -0.39 -0.36 16.87
CA ASN A 57 -0.10 1.05 17.13
C ASN A 57 1.21 1.21 17.91
N ILE A 58 2.07 2.07 17.41
CA ILE A 58 3.34 2.42 18.05
C ILE A 58 3.47 3.94 18.20
N SER A 59 4.44 4.38 18.99
CA SER A 59 4.79 5.80 19.12
C SER A 59 5.67 6.29 17.96
N ILE A 60 5.81 7.60 17.79
CA ILE A 60 6.74 8.22 16.84
C ILE A 60 8.19 7.81 17.14
N GLU A 61 8.56 7.71 18.42
CA GLU A 61 9.90 7.32 18.85
C GLU A 61 10.20 5.88 18.43
N GLN A 62 9.28 4.94 18.68
CA GLN A 62 9.41 3.56 18.23
C GLN A 62 9.48 3.47 16.69
N ALA A 63 8.67 4.27 15.98
CA ALA A 63 8.73 4.33 14.53
C ALA A 63 10.10 4.80 14.02
N LYS A 64 10.71 5.81 14.65
CA LYS A 64 12.07 6.27 14.32
C LYS A 64 13.13 5.17 14.52
N GLU A 65 13.01 4.36 15.56
CA GLU A 65 13.90 3.22 15.78
C GLU A 65 13.77 2.17 14.66
N ILE A 66 12.53 1.87 14.25
CA ILE A 66 12.27 0.97 13.11
C ILE A 66 12.83 1.56 11.82
N MET A 67 12.56 2.83 11.53
CA MET A 67 13.05 3.51 10.32
C MET A 67 14.59 3.55 10.25
N ALA A 68 15.26 3.69 11.39
CA ALA A 68 16.73 3.66 11.45
C ALA A 68 17.33 2.27 11.12
N ALA A 69 16.55 1.20 11.27
CA ALA A 69 16.94 -0.17 10.94
C ALA A 69 16.58 -0.60 9.52
N LEU A 70 15.76 0.18 8.81
CA LEU A 70 15.36 -0.08 7.41
C LEU A 70 16.45 0.39 6.43
N ASP A 71 16.66 -0.38 5.37
CA ASP A 71 17.47 0.06 4.24
C ASP A 71 16.92 1.34 3.62
N ALA A 72 17.79 2.19 3.09
CA ALA A 72 17.42 3.49 2.52
C ALA A 72 16.49 3.39 1.29
N SER A 73 16.50 2.24 0.60
CA SER A 73 15.62 1.97 -0.54
C SER A 73 14.16 1.74 -0.15
N ILE A 74 13.90 1.31 1.10
CA ILE A 74 12.55 1.00 1.58
C ILE A 74 11.84 2.29 1.99
N LYS A 75 10.68 2.56 1.40
CA LYS A 75 9.86 3.72 1.71
C LYS A 75 9.10 3.55 3.02
N ARG A 76 9.18 4.54 3.89
CA ARG A 76 8.56 4.56 5.21
C ARG A 76 7.18 5.17 5.11
N VAL A 77 6.16 4.41 5.53
CA VAL A 77 4.76 4.82 5.43
C VAL A 77 4.15 4.91 6.83
N ALA A 78 3.76 6.11 7.26
CA ALA A 78 2.94 6.28 8.45
C ALA A 78 1.49 5.92 8.12
N VAL A 79 0.89 5.02 8.89
CA VAL A 79 -0.49 4.56 8.67
C VAL A 79 -1.39 5.10 9.77
N VAL A 80 -2.38 5.89 9.40
CA VAL A 80 -3.28 6.59 10.31
C VAL A 80 -4.74 6.47 9.86
N VAL A 81 -5.68 6.71 10.77
CA VAL A 81 -7.11 6.63 10.44
C VAL A 81 -7.65 8.00 10.07
N SER A 82 -7.77 8.93 11.03
CA SER A 82 -8.24 10.31 10.83
C SER A 82 -7.26 11.24 11.57
N PRO A 83 -6.12 11.57 10.96
CA PRO A 83 -5.12 12.37 11.62
C PRO A 83 -5.56 13.85 11.70
N SER A 84 -5.13 14.55 12.74
CA SER A 84 -5.13 16.01 12.76
C SER A 84 -3.97 16.57 11.91
N ILE A 85 -4.05 17.84 11.52
CA ILE A 85 -2.95 18.56 10.86
C ILE A 85 -1.65 18.45 11.67
N GLU A 86 -1.74 18.64 13.00
CA GLU A 86 -0.57 18.55 13.88
C GLU A 86 0.06 17.14 13.87
N GLN A 87 -0.75 16.08 13.83
CA GLN A 87 -0.24 14.71 13.69
C GLN A 87 0.45 14.48 12.35
N VAL A 88 -0.08 15.04 11.25
CA VAL A 88 0.58 14.95 9.94
C VAL A 88 1.93 15.67 9.95
N ARG A 89 2.02 16.85 10.58
CA ARG A 89 3.30 17.56 10.76
C ARG A 89 4.32 16.77 11.59
N GLN A 90 3.87 16.08 12.64
CA GLN A 90 4.73 15.21 13.42
C GLN A 90 5.27 14.04 12.57
N ILE A 91 4.44 13.48 11.69
CA ILE A 91 4.83 12.44 10.74
C ILE A 91 5.88 12.98 9.75
N GLU A 92 5.67 14.15 9.16
CA GLU A 92 6.65 14.79 8.27
C GLU A 92 7.98 15.05 8.98
N ALA A 93 7.92 15.65 10.17
CA ALA A 93 9.11 15.95 10.98
C ALA A 93 9.86 14.69 11.43
N ALA A 94 9.17 13.55 11.54
CA ALA A 94 9.79 12.26 11.84
C ALA A 94 10.55 11.65 10.66
N GLY A 95 10.33 12.12 9.43
CA GLY A 95 11.05 11.68 8.22
C GLY A 95 10.40 10.50 7.50
N PHE A 96 9.08 10.37 7.57
CA PHE A 96 8.34 9.43 6.73
C PHE A 96 8.31 9.89 5.27
N ASP A 97 8.30 8.93 4.33
CA ASP A 97 8.20 9.19 2.89
C ASP A 97 6.73 9.40 2.45
N TYR A 98 5.78 8.74 3.12
CA TYR A 98 4.34 8.78 2.83
C TYR A 98 3.51 8.75 4.11
N VAL A 99 2.29 9.30 4.02
CA VAL A 99 1.22 9.06 5.01
C VAL A 99 0.07 8.31 4.35
N GLN A 100 -0.31 7.16 4.89
CA GLN A 100 -1.51 6.41 4.47
C GLN A 100 -2.67 6.79 5.39
N ILE A 101 -3.75 7.31 4.80
CA ILE A 101 -4.93 7.79 5.53
C ILE A 101 -6.14 6.93 5.19
N HIS A 102 -6.74 6.30 6.21
CA HIS A 102 -7.88 5.38 6.03
C HIS A 102 -9.22 6.11 5.96
N ALA A 103 -9.45 7.13 6.79
CA ALA A 103 -10.70 7.88 6.81
C ALA A 103 -10.53 9.29 6.20
N GLU A 104 -10.97 10.35 6.89
CA GLU A 104 -10.92 11.70 6.35
C GLU A 104 -9.50 12.26 6.27
N ILE A 105 -9.18 12.88 5.14
CA ILE A 105 -7.98 13.72 5.00
C ILE A 105 -8.29 15.02 5.73
N PRO A 106 -7.39 15.52 6.59
CA PRO A 106 -7.64 16.76 7.32
C PRO A 106 -7.80 17.94 6.35
N GLU A 107 -8.83 18.73 6.58
CA GLU A 107 -9.03 19.98 5.85
C GLU A 107 -8.00 21.01 6.28
N THR A 108 -7.53 21.81 5.32
CA THR A 108 -6.58 22.88 5.57
C THR A 108 -7.31 24.21 5.51
N GLU A 109 -7.37 24.93 6.64
CA GLU A 109 -8.07 26.20 6.75
C GLU A 109 -7.16 27.40 6.42
N THR A 110 -5.84 27.18 6.45
CA THR A 110 -4.86 28.23 6.24
C THR A 110 -3.79 27.85 5.22
N GLU A 111 -3.11 28.83 4.61
CA GLU A 111 -1.96 28.59 3.72
C GLU A 111 -0.83 27.84 4.43
N ALA A 112 -0.63 28.08 5.72
CA ALA A 112 0.38 27.38 6.53
C ALA A 112 0.05 25.89 6.73
N GLU A 113 -1.24 25.53 6.75
CA GLU A 113 -1.69 24.15 6.83
C GLU A 113 -1.64 23.46 5.46
N ALA A 114 -1.91 24.20 4.39
CA ALA A 114 -1.77 23.74 3.01
C ALA A 114 -0.31 23.39 2.64
N ALA A 115 0.68 23.86 3.42
CA ALA A 115 2.10 23.57 3.23
C ALA A 115 2.52 22.14 3.66
N ILE A 116 1.58 21.26 4.05
CA ILE A 116 1.88 19.84 4.26
C ILE A 116 2.27 19.22 2.91
N ALA A 117 3.52 18.77 2.81
CA ALA A 117 4.11 18.31 1.55
C ALA A 117 4.24 16.78 1.46
N ILE A 118 3.99 16.03 2.55
CA ILE A 118 4.11 14.58 2.52
C ILE A 118 3.07 13.95 1.58
N PRO A 119 3.49 13.12 0.61
CA PRO A 119 2.57 12.44 -0.30
C PRO A 119 1.60 11.52 0.45
N ILE A 120 0.33 11.53 0.04
CA ILE A 120 -0.73 10.74 0.67
C ILE A 120 -0.96 9.46 -0.13
N LEU A 121 -1.00 8.32 0.56
CA LEU A 121 -1.62 7.09 0.10
C LEU A 121 -3.03 7.03 0.70
N LYS A 122 -4.06 7.24 -0.11
CA LYS A 122 -5.45 7.21 0.39
C LYS A 122 -5.97 5.78 0.38
N ALA A 123 -6.33 5.29 1.57
CA ALA A 123 -6.96 3.98 1.69
C ALA A 123 -8.47 4.10 1.43
N PHE A 124 -9.00 3.16 0.64
CA PHE A 124 -10.42 3.02 0.34
C PHE A 124 -10.87 1.61 0.68
N ASN A 125 -12.11 1.51 1.12
CA ASN A 125 -12.81 0.25 1.15
C ASN A 125 -13.54 0.05 -0.19
N VAL A 126 -13.37 -1.10 -0.82
CA VAL A 126 -14.01 -1.39 -2.12
C VAL A 126 -15.54 -1.33 -2.09
N SER A 127 -16.16 -1.39 -0.91
CA SER A 127 -17.61 -1.20 -0.73
C SER A 127 -18.05 0.26 -0.66
N ASP A 128 -17.09 1.22 -0.55
CA ASP A 128 -17.37 2.66 -0.42
C ASP A 128 -16.70 3.48 -1.53
N MET A 129 -17.21 3.33 -2.75
CA MET A 129 -16.74 4.09 -3.91
C MET A 129 -17.09 5.58 -3.85
N GLY A 130 -18.06 6.00 -3.03
CA GLY A 130 -18.35 7.42 -2.80
C GLY A 130 -17.16 8.16 -2.19
N SER A 131 -16.40 7.50 -1.33
CA SER A 131 -15.17 8.04 -0.77
C SER A 131 -14.08 8.22 -1.85
N TYR A 132 -13.99 7.30 -2.82
CA TYR A 132 -13.07 7.45 -3.95
C TYR A 132 -13.38 8.69 -4.79
N GLU A 133 -14.64 8.90 -5.17
CA GLU A 133 -15.05 10.06 -5.96
C GLU A 133 -14.73 11.40 -5.27
N LYS A 134 -14.81 11.43 -3.93
CA LYS A 134 -14.47 12.62 -3.14
C LYS A 134 -12.99 13.01 -3.28
N TYR A 135 -12.09 12.02 -3.35
CA TYR A 135 -10.65 12.27 -3.19
C TYR A 135 -9.81 12.06 -4.44
N HIS A 136 -10.29 11.38 -5.49
CA HIS A 136 -9.45 11.00 -6.64
C HIS A 136 -8.78 12.18 -7.36
N ASN A 137 -9.38 13.38 -7.33
CA ASN A 137 -8.84 14.59 -7.92
C ASN A 137 -7.93 15.41 -6.98
N ASP A 138 -7.74 14.97 -5.73
CA ASP A 138 -6.85 15.68 -4.80
C ASP A 138 -5.39 15.48 -5.22
N SER A 139 -4.70 16.58 -5.52
CA SER A 139 -3.31 16.56 -6.00
C SER A 139 -2.29 16.09 -4.94
N ARG A 140 -2.67 16.06 -3.66
CA ARG A 140 -1.84 15.55 -2.57
C ARG A 140 -1.77 14.03 -2.56
N ILE A 141 -2.72 13.34 -3.24
CA ILE A 141 -2.79 11.89 -3.29
C ILE A 141 -1.84 11.37 -4.38
N ALA A 142 -0.81 10.66 -3.94
CA ALA A 142 0.18 10.00 -4.78
C ALA A 142 -0.19 8.55 -5.14
N GLY A 143 -1.11 7.95 -4.39
CA GLY A 143 -1.55 6.58 -4.63
C GLY A 143 -2.75 6.17 -3.79
N TYR A 144 -3.26 5.00 -4.11
CA TYR A 144 -4.42 4.39 -3.46
C TYR A 144 -4.05 3.06 -2.82
N VAL A 145 -4.69 2.75 -1.70
CA VAL A 145 -4.68 1.42 -1.09
C VAL A 145 -6.12 0.94 -1.04
N PHE A 146 -6.45 -0.09 -1.80
CA PHE A 146 -7.78 -0.69 -1.78
C PHE A 146 -7.80 -1.89 -0.86
N ASP A 147 -8.57 -1.78 0.24
CA ASP A 147 -8.65 -2.78 1.30
C ASP A 147 -9.97 -3.55 1.21
N ALA A 148 -9.98 -4.75 1.77
CA ALA A 148 -11.18 -5.59 1.89
C ALA A 148 -12.28 -4.89 2.69
N ILE A 149 -13.51 -5.38 2.56
CA ILE A 149 -14.71 -4.86 3.25
C ILE A 149 -14.53 -4.80 4.77
N GLU A 150 -13.78 -5.75 5.34
CA GLU A 150 -13.45 -5.79 6.77
C GLU A 150 -11.92 -5.71 6.95
N PRO A 151 -11.34 -4.51 7.08
CA PRO A 151 -9.90 -4.35 7.23
C PRO A 151 -9.34 -5.16 8.41
N GLY A 152 -8.30 -5.96 8.14
CA GLY A 152 -7.67 -6.80 9.17
C GLY A 152 -8.42 -8.09 9.51
N SER A 153 -9.52 -8.41 8.83
CA SER A 153 -10.29 -9.65 9.08
C SER A 153 -9.60 -10.92 8.56
N GLY A 154 -8.62 -10.78 7.67
CA GLY A 154 -7.96 -11.91 7.00
C GLY A 154 -8.84 -12.64 5.97
N LYS A 155 -10.05 -12.16 5.71
CA LYS A 155 -10.93 -12.72 4.69
C LYS A 155 -10.60 -12.11 3.33
N THR A 156 -10.58 -12.94 2.29
CA THR A 156 -10.49 -12.48 0.90
C THR A 156 -11.81 -11.85 0.47
N PHE A 157 -11.76 -10.79 -0.30
CA PHE A 157 -12.94 -10.18 -0.91
C PHE A 157 -13.12 -10.62 -2.38
N ASP A 158 -14.26 -10.29 -2.96
CA ASP A 158 -14.49 -10.54 -4.39
C ASP A 158 -13.63 -9.58 -5.22
N TRP A 159 -12.57 -10.11 -5.82
CA TRP A 159 -11.63 -9.37 -6.68
C TRP A 159 -12.32 -8.63 -7.84
N LYS A 160 -13.50 -9.09 -8.28
CA LYS A 160 -14.28 -8.45 -9.34
C LYS A 160 -14.76 -7.05 -8.97
N LEU A 161 -14.84 -6.72 -7.67
CA LEU A 161 -15.18 -5.37 -7.23
C LEU A 161 -14.11 -4.35 -7.62
N VAL A 162 -12.88 -4.80 -7.86
CA VAL A 162 -11.75 -3.95 -8.25
C VAL A 162 -11.75 -3.63 -9.74
N ASP A 163 -12.46 -4.39 -10.58
CA ASP A 163 -12.54 -4.16 -12.04
C ASP A 163 -13.14 -2.80 -12.38
N ASN A 164 -13.93 -2.23 -11.47
CA ASN A 164 -14.56 -0.93 -11.64
C ASN A 164 -13.73 0.24 -11.10
N ILE A 165 -12.54 -0.01 -10.54
CA ILE A 165 -11.66 1.06 -10.05
C ILE A 165 -11.03 1.75 -11.25
N PRO A 166 -11.24 3.07 -11.43
CA PRO A 166 -10.60 3.81 -12.49
C PRO A 166 -9.07 3.70 -12.37
N ARG A 167 -8.42 3.40 -13.48
CA ARG A 167 -6.96 3.42 -13.59
C ARG A 167 -6.53 4.81 -14.02
N ASP A 168 -5.78 5.47 -13.16
CA ASP A 168 -5.06 6.69 -13.47
C ASP A 168 -3.54 6.46 -13.29
N GLU A 169 -2.74 7.51 -13.36
CA GLU A 169 -1.29 7.42 -13.21
C GLU A 169 -0.83 7.27 -11.75
N LYS A 170 -1.74 7.22 -10.78
CA LYS A 170 -1.43 7.11 -9.36
C LYS A 170 -1.19 5.65 -8.98
N LEU A 171 -0.27 5.46 -8.03
CA LEU A 171 0.09 4.13 -7.51
C LEU A 171 -1.14 3.41 -6.95
N LEU A 172 -1.43 2.21 -7.42
CA LEU A 172 -2.50 1.35 -6.91
C LEU A 172 -1.91 0.18 -6.12
N LEU A 173 -2.12 0.18 -4.81
CA LEU A 173 -1.79 -0.93 -3.92
C LEU A 173 -3.06 -1.72 -3.58
N LEU A 174 -3.03 -3.03 -3.84
CA LEU A 174 -4.09 -3.94 -3.44
C LEU A 174 -3.83 -4.48 -2.04
N ALA A 175 -4.81 -4.38 -1.15
CA ALA A 175 -4.78 -4.87 0.21
C ALA A 175 -5.99 -5.76 0.52
N GLY A 176 -6.07 -6.25 1.75
CA GLY A 176 -7.24 -7.01 2.25
C GLY A 176 -7.10 -8.51 2.15
N GLY A 177 -6.76 -9.14 3.28
CA GLY A 177 -6.70 -10.59 3.41
C GLY A 177 -5.63 -11.29 2.57
N LEU A 178 -4.65 -10.55 2.03
CA LEU A 178 -3.54 -11.11 1.28
C LEU A 178 -2.64 -11.95 2.18
N ASN A 179 -2.12 -13.04 1.62
CA ASN A 179 -1.18 -13.95 2.25
C ASN A 179 -0.38 -14.69 1.16
N PRO A 180 0.64 -15.52 1.50
CA PRO A 180 1.43 -16.23 0.50
C PRO A 180 0.62 -17.12 -0.45
N ASP A 181 -0.50 -17.70 0.01
CA ASP A 181 -1.28 -18.66 -0.78
C ASP A 181 -2.19 -18.01 -1.84
N ASN A 182 -2.54 -16.71 -1.66
CA ASN A 182 -3.54 -16.07 -2.50
C ASN A 182 -3.02 -14.85 -3.28
N VAL A 183 -1.86 -14.29 -2.92
CA VAL A 183 -1.38 -13.01 -3.49
C VAL A 183 -1.16 -13.07 -4.99
N ARG A 184 -0.65 -14.20 -5.51
CA ARG A 184 -0.44 -14.37 -6.95
C ARG A 184 -1.75 -14.30 -7.74
N MET A 185 -2.77 -15.02 -7.30
CA MET A 185 -4.10 -14.99 -7.91
C MET A 185 -4.71 -13.58 -7.85
N ALA A 186 -4.48 -12.86 -6.75
CA ALA A 186 -4.93 -11.48 -6.60
C ALA A 186 -4.25 -10.53 -7.60
N ILE A 187 -2.94 -10.68 -7.81
CA ILE A 187 -2.18 -9.90 -8.80
C ILE A 187 -2.67 -10.21 -10.23
N GLU A 188 -2.86 -11.48 -10.57
CA GLU A 188 -3.35 -11.91 -11.88
C GLU A 188 -4.78 -11.41 -12.17
N ALA A 189 -5.63 -11.30 -11.15
CA ALA A 189 -7.00 -10.83 -11.30
C ALA A 189 -7.11 -9.31 -11.40
N VAL A 190 -6.28 -8.56 -10.65
CA VAL A 190 -6.43 -7.10 -10.47
C VAL A 190 -5.40 -6.31 -11.24
N HIS A 191 -4.23 -6.88 -11.54
CA HIS A 191 -3.08 -6.19 -12.13
C HIS A 191 -2.72 -4.88 -11.41
N PRO A 192 -2.55 -4.88 -10.06
CA PRO A 192 -2.18 -3.68 -9.31
C PRO A 192 -0.71 -3.32 -9.54
N ASP A 193 -0.32 -2.07 -9.25
CA ASP A 193 1.08 -1.66 -9.24
C ASP A 193 1.85 -2.29 -8.07
N GLY A 194 1.14 -2.67 -7.01
CA GLY A 194 1.72 -3.34 -5.86
C GLY A 194 0.68 -3.97 -4.95
N VAL A 195 1.17 -4.69 -3.94
CA VAL A 195 0.36 -5.38 -2.93
C VAL A 195 0.73 -4.94 -1.53
N ASP A 196 -0.24 -4.85 -0.64
CA ASP A 196 -0.08 -4.48 0.77
C ASP A 196 -0.59 -5.59 1.67
N VAL A 197 0.28 -6.14 2.52
CA VAL A 197 -0.05 -7.22 3.44
C VAL A 197 0.25 -6.84 4.89
N SER A 198 -0.60 -7.26 5.80
CA SER A 198 -0.40 -7.07 7.23
C SER A 198 -0.57 -8.38 8.01
N SER A 199 -1.79 -8.79 8.30
CA SER A 199 -2.08 -10.01 9.11
C SER A 199 -1.62 -11.30 8.45
N GLY A 200 -1.62 -11.39 7.12
CA GLY A 200 -1.22 -12.59 6.38
C GLY A 200 0.25 -13.00 6.55
N VAL A 201 1.08 -12.10 7.10
CA VAL A 201 2.51 -12.35 7.39
C VAL A 201 2.85 -12.14 8.87
N GLU A 202 1.87 -12.19 9.77
CA GLU A 202 2.09 -12.18 11.22
C GLU A 202 2.34 -13.59 11.76
N ASN A 203 2.93 -13.64 12.96
CA ASN A 203 3.02 -14.87 13.75
C ASN A 203 1.61 -15.39 14.10
N ASP A 204 1.47 -16.68 14.32
CA ASP A 204 0.16 -17.31 14.57
C ASP A 204 -0.49 -16.82 15.86
N ASP A 205 0.31 -16.37 16.84
CA ASP A 205 -0.15 -15.71 18.05
C ASP A 205 -0.53 -14.24 17.83
N GLY A 206 -0.30 -13.73 16.60
CA GLY A 206 -0.55 -12.34 16.21
C GLY A 206 0.41 -11.32 16.81
N ALA A 207 1.54 -11.76 17.37
CA ALA A 207 2.58 -10.92 17.94
C ALA A 207 3.71 -10.67 16.92
N GLY A 208 3.64 -9.52 16.24
CA GLY A 208 4.65 -9.11 15.27
C GLY A 208 4.65 -9.88 13.96
N LYS A 209 5.62 -9.56 13.11
CA LYS A 209 5.77 -10.16 11.78
C LYS A 209 6.58 -11.45 11.83
N ASN A 210 6.24 -12.38 10.94
CA ASN A 210 6.91 -13.66 10.78
C ASN A 210 7.85 -13.61 9.57
N ALA A 211 9.14 -13.90 9.78
CA ALA A 211 10.18 -13.81 8.75
C ALA A 211 9.92 -14.78 7.58
N GLU A 212 9.53 -16.02 7.87
CA GLU A 212 9.26 -17.05 6.87
C GLU A 212 8.05 -16.68 6.02
N LYS A 213 6.95 -16.26 6.66
CA LYS A 213 5.74 -15.81 5.93
C LYS A 213 6.01 -14.57 5.06
N ILE A 214 6.87 -13.64 5.48
CA ILE A 214 7.29 -12.52 4.63
C ILE A 214 8.07 -13.03 3.42
N HIS A 215 9.03 -13.95 3.64
CA HIS A 215 9.82 -14.55 2.57
C HIS A 215 8.92 -15.24 1.55
N ASP A 216 7.99 -16.08 2.01
CA ASP A 216 7.06 -16.82 1.16
C ASP A 216 6.12 -15.89 0.39
N PHE A 217 5.63 -14.83 1.05
CA PHE A 217 4.81 -13.80 0.40
C PHE A 217 5.56 -13.10 -0.73
N VAL A 218 6.80 -12.67 -0.47
CA VAL A 218 7.64 -12.02 -1.47
C VAL A 218 7.98 -12.97 -2.63
N ALA A 219 8.27 -14.23 -2.33
CA ALA A 219 8.49 -15.26 -3.36
C ALA A 219 7.25 -15.47 -4.24
N ALA A 220 6.05 -15.52 -3.64
CA ALA A 220 4.79 -15.65 -4.38
C ALA A 220 4.46 -14.44 -5.25
N VAL A 221 4.83 -13.22 -4.83
CA VAL A 221 4.66 -11.99 -5.65
C VAL A 221 5.61 -11.97 -6.84
N LYS A 222 6.85 -12.47 -6.68
CA LYS A 222 7.91 -12.43 -7.70
C LYS A 222 7.90 -13.63 -8.66
N SER A 223 7.07 -14.65 -8.41
CA SER A 223 6.93 -15.86 -9.25
C SER A 223 5.97 -15.61 -10.41
#